data_392bcb6fb2160fc4853ccffd74d7e83a
#
_entry.id   392bcb6fb2160fc4853ccffd74d7e83a
#
_cell.length_a   1.000
_cell.length_b   1.000
_cell.length_c   1.000
_cell.angle_alpha   90.00
_cell.angle_beta   90.00
_cell.angle_gamma   90.00
#
_symmetry.space_group_name_H-M   'P 1'
#
loop_
_entity.id
_entity.type
_entity.pdbx_description
1 polymer ?
#
loop_
_entity_poly.entity_id
_entity_poly.type
_entity_poly.pdbx_seq_one_letter_code
_entity_poly.pdbx_strand_id
1 'polypeptide(L)'
;MRVVEYTGPRLTPEEADRRYDGVARTYLYGLEDGRTVIDGEGLGAYLNHSCEPNCEVDEIKGRVWLFALRNIAAGEELVWDYSLYDDESPAPCYCRSPKCRGTMYSREWMAKMRRREARKKKREPSCGDTRLSLP
;
A
#
# COMPACT_ATOMS: atom_id res chain seq x y z
N MET A 1 2.48 -11.98 19.14
CA MET A 1 2.27 -13.38 18.71
C MET A 1 2.19 -13.46 17.21
N ARG A 2 2.95 -14.36 16.64
CA ARG A 2 2.88 -14.64 15.19
C ARG A 2 1.54 -15.29 14.86
N VAL A 3 0.92 -14.82 13.80
CA VAL A 3 -0.35 -15.36 13.35
C VAL A 3 -0.17 -16.24 12.12
N VAL A 4 0.50 -15.71 11.09
CA VAL A 4 0.70 -16.41 9.81
C VAL A 4 1.91 -15.82 9.08
N GLU A 5 2.58 -16.65 8.28
CA GLU A 5 3.66 -16.19 7.42
C GLU A 5 3.12 -15.79 6.04
N TYR A 6 3.67 -14.71 5.50
CA TYR A 6 3.39 -14.30 4.12
C TYR A 6 4.35 -15.05 3.20
N THR A 7 3.84 -16.05 2.49
CA THR A 7 4.65 -16.98 1.72
C THR A 7 4.29 -16.98 0.23
N GLY A 8 5.24 -17.39 -0.58
CA GLY A 8 5.08 -17.56 -2.02
C GLY A 8 6.43 -17.58 -2.73
N PRO A 9 6.43 -17.79 -4.04
CA PRO A 9 7.65 -17.71 -4.84
C PRO A 9 8.31 -16.34 -4.70
N ARG A 10 9.62 -16.33 -4.76
CA ARG A 10 10.42 -15.10 -4.69
C ARG A 10 10.85 -14.71 -6.09
N LEU A 11 10.58 -13.46 -6.43
CA LEU A 11 10.83 -12.91 -7.75
C LEU A 11 11.71 -11.67 -7.63
N THR A 12 12.39 -11.30 -8.71
CA THR A 12 12.94 -9.94 -8.79
C THR A 12 11.80 -8.96 -9.11
N PRO A 13 11.97 -7.66 -8.83
CA PRO A 13 10.96 -6.67 -9.21
C PRO A 13 10.63 -6.70 -10.70
N GLU A 14 11.64 -6.91 -11.56
CA GLU A 14 11.46 -6.99 -13.01
C GLU A 14 10.62 -8.20 -13.43
N GLU A 15 10.85 -9.35 -12.78
CA GLU A 15 10.06 -10.56 -13.03
C GLU A 15 8.61 -10.36 -12.59
N ALA A 16 8.40 -9.72 -11.45
CA ALA A 16 7.06 -9.40 -10.95
C ALA A 16 6.32 -8.46 -11.91
N ASP A 17 6.99 -7.43 -12.39
CA ASP A 17 6.41 -6.49 -13.35
C ASP A 17 5.99 -7.18 -14.63
N ARG A 18 6.83 -8.06 -15.17
CA ARG A 18 6.49 -8.81 -16.38
C ARG A 18 5.33 -9.78 -16.17
N ARG A 19 5.30 -10.44 -15.00
CA ARG A 19 4.28 -11.44 -14.69
C ARG A 19 2.89 -10.82 -14.54
N TYR A 20 2.81 -9.61 -14.01
CA TYR A 20 1.55 -8.97 -13.68
C TYR A 20 1.28 -7.70 -14.49
N ASP A 21 1.94 -7.55 -15.62
CA ASP A 21 1.68 -6.43 -16.52
C ASP A 21 0.20 -6.42 -16.93
N GLY A 22 -0.46 -5.30 -16.71
CA GLY A 22 -1.88 -5.14 -17.00
C GLY A 22 -2.84 -5.84 -16.04
N VAL A 23 -2.34 -6.48 -14.99
CA VAL A 23 -3.17 -7.13 -13.98
C VAL A 23 -3.50 -6.15 -12.87
N ALA A 24 -4.80 -5.94 -12.63
CA ALA A 24 -5.28 -4.94 -11.68
C ALA A 24 -5.10 -5.33 -10.21
N ARG A 25 -4.94 -6.61 -9.91
CA ARG A 25 -4.87 -7.08 -8.52
C ARG A 25 -3.75 -8.11 -8.35
N THR A 26 -2.87 -7.84 -7.41
CA THR A 26 -1.74 -8.73 -7.11
C THR A 26 -1.58 -8.89 -5.60
N TYR A 27 -0.87 -9.95 -5.20
CA TYR A 27 -0.51 -10.21 -3.80
C TYR A 27 1.00 -10.12 -3.61
N LEU A 28 1.61 -9.11 -4.22
CA LEU A 28 3.05 -8.91 -4.19
C LEU A 28 3.49 -8.18 -2.92
N TYR A 29 4.54 -8.65 -2.30
CA TYR A 29 5.15 -8.02 -1.14
C TYR A 29 6.66 -7.84 -1.35
N GLY A 30 7.13 -6.59 -1.34
CA GLY A 30 8.55 -6.26 -1.51
C GLY A 30 9.32 -6.36 -0.19
N LEU A 31 10.43 -7.09 -0.20
CA LEU A 31 11.31 -7.17 0.96
C LEU A 31 12.15 -5.91 1.11
N GLU A 32 12.69 -5.71 2.31
CA GLU A 32 13.52 -4.55 2.65
C GLU A 32 14.80 -4.45 1.83
N ASP A 33 15.27 -5.58 1.25
CA ASP A 33 16.47 -5.57 0.42
C ASP A 33 16.28 -4.81 -0.91
N GLY A 34 15.06 -4.50 -1.28
CA GLY A 34 14.75 -3.82 -2.54
C GLY A 34 14.97 -4.67 -3.80
N ARG A 35 15.28 -5.95 -3.63
CA ARG A 35 15.63 -6.87 -4.73
C ARG A 35 14.72 -8.06 -4.83
N THR A 36 13.96 -8.34 -3.79
CA THR A 36 13.15 -9.55 -3.68
C THR A 36 11.69 -9.15 -3.47
N VAL A 37 10.81 -9.77 -4.24
CA VAL A 37 9.37 -9.64 -4.11
C VAL A 37 8.79 -11.03 -3.87
N ILE A 38 7.91 -11.16 -2.88
CA ILE A 38 7.17 -12.40 -2.65
C ILE A 38 5.86 -12.31 -3.43
N ASP A 39 5.62 -13.29 -4.28
CA ASP A 39 4.35 -13.47 -4.97
C ASP A 39 3.45 -14.32 -4.05
N GLY A 40 2.55 -13.68 -3.33
CA GLY A 40 1.78 -14.31 -2.25
C GLY A 40 0.87 -15.43 -2.73
N GLU A 41 1.03 -16.61 -2.15
CA GLU A 41 0.20 -17.78 -2.44
C GLU A 41 -0.42 -18.39 -1.19
N GLY A 42 0.18 -18.13 -0.01
CA GLY A 42 -0.28 -18.69 1.24
C GLY A 42 -1.43 -17.90 1.87
N LEU A 43 -1.92 -18.38 3.00
CA LEU A 43 -3.03 -17.75 3.72
C LEU A 43 -2.76 -16.30 4.09
N GLY A 44 -1.52 -15.95 4.41
CA GLY A 44 -1.15 -14.58 4.76
C GLY A 44 -1.42 -13.59 3.64
N ALA A 45 -1.31 -14.02 2.39
CA ALA A 45 -1.55 -13.17 1.22
C ALA A 45 -3.02 -12.79 1.05
N TYR A 46 -3.92 -13.55 1.64
CA TYR A 46 -5.36 -13.34 1.47
C TYR A 46 -5.99 -12.51 2.60
N LEU A 47 -5.21 -12.06 3.57
CA LEU A 47 -5.71 -11.14 4.57
C LEU A 47 -5.99 -9.78 3.94
N ASN A 48 -7.15 -9.24 4.23
CA ASN A 48 -7.58 -7.97 3.65
C ASN A 48 -6.90 -6.78 4.32
N HIS A 49 -6.91 -5.66 3.62
CA HIS A 49 -6.45 -4.39 4.15
C HIS A 49 -7.47 -3.76 5.08
N SER A 50 -7.01 -3.09 6.14
CA SER A 50 -7.80 -2.14 6.90
C SER A 50 -6.93 -0.96 7.33
N CYS A 51 -7.52 0.23 7.35
CA CYS A 51 -6.88 1.41 7.92
C CYS A 51 -6.86 1.37 9.47
N GLU A 52 -7.61 0.45 10.07
CA GLU A 52 -7.63 0.16 11.51
C GLU A 52 -7.36 -1.33 11.74
N PRO A 53 -6.10 -1.77 11.56
CA PRO A 53 -5.78 -3.18 11.53
C PRO A 53 -5.72 -3.81 12.93
N ASN A 54 -5.87 -5.13 12.98
CA ASN A 54 -5.61 -5.93 14.16
C ASN A 54 -4.33 -6.76 14.06
N CYS A 55 -3.67 -6.69 12.90
CA CYS A 55 -2.38 -7.34 12.67
C CYS A 55 -1.40 -6.33 12.08
N GLU A 56 -0.12 -6.60 12.27
CA GLU A 56 0.97 -5.87 11.63
C GLU A 56 1.91 -6.86 10.94
N VAL A 57 2.67 -6.36 9.97
CA VAL A 57 3.64 -7.15 9.23
C VAL A 57 5.04 -6.80 9.69
N ASP A 58 5.92 -7.81 9.78
CA ASP A 58 7.33 -7.59 10.06
C ASP A 58 8.17 -8.62 9.30
N GLU A 59 9.33 -8.17 8.84
CA GLU A 59 10.31 -9.02 8.17
C GLU A 59 11.37 -9.44 9.18
N ILE A 60 11.56 -10.75 9.33
CA ILE A 60 12.55 -11.32 10.25
C ILE A 60 13.40 -12.31 9.47
N LYS A 61 14.69 -12.02 9.33
CA LYS A 61 15.65 -12.87 8.62
C LYS A 61 15.20 -13.26 7.22
N GLY A 62 14.66 -12.30 6.47
CA GLY A 62 14.18 -12.50 5.10
C GLY A 62 12.84 -13.22 4.98
N ARG A 63 12.15 -13.44 6.09
CA ARG A 63 10.80 -14.02 6.12
C ARG A 63 9.81 -12.99 6.63
N VAL A 64 8.63 -12.97 6.05
CA VAL A 64 7.59 -11.99 6.37
C VAL A 64 6.51 -12.64 7.22
N TRP A 65 6.25 -12.06 8.38
CA TRP A 65 5.29 -12.56 9.33
C TRP A 65 4.23 -11.52 9.67
N LEU A 66 3.02 -12.00 9.88
CA LEU A 66 1.94 -11.19 10.42
C LEU A 66 1.79 -11.48 11.90
N PHE A 67 1.71 -10.42 12.70
CA PHE A 67 1.62 -10.46 14.15
C PHE A 67 0.34 -9.83 14.61
N ALA A 68 -0.29 -10.38 15.65
CA ALA A 68 -1.44 -9.76 16.27
C ALA A 68 -1.02 -8.50 17.04
N LEU A 69 -1.72 -7.40 16.82
CA LEU A 69 -1.52 -6.13 17.55
C LEU A 69 -2.21 -6.12 18.91
N ARG A 70 -3.17 -7.01 19.11
CA ARG A 70 -3.98 -7.12 20.31
C ARG A 70 -4.55 -8.53 20.41
N ASN A 71 -5.27 -8.80 21.48
CA ASN A 71 -6.06 -10.02 21.55
C ASN A 71 -7.18 -9.96 20.51
N ILE A 72 -7.31 -11.01 19.71
CA ILE A 72 -8.28 -11.09 18.63
C ILE A 72 -9.29 -12.18 18.98
N ALA A 73 -10.57 -11.83 18.92
CA ALA A 73 -11.63 -12.77 19.27
C ALA A 73 -11.83 -13.81 18.17
N ALA A 74 -12.33 -14.97 18.57
CA ALA A 74 -12.71 -16.00 17.61
C ALA A 74 -13.79 -15.46 16.66
N GLY A 75 -13.63 -15.71 15.35
CA GLY A 75 -14.55 -15.22 14.32
C GLY A 75 -14.25 -13.81 13.83
N GLU A 76 -13.34 -13.09 14.46
CA GLU A 76 -12.93 -11.76 14.02
C GLU A 76 -12.02 -11.85 12.80
N GLU A 77 -12.26 -11.04 11.78
CA GLU A 77 -11.44 -11.03 10.57
C GLU A 77 -10.04 -10.50 10.87
N LEU A 78 -9.01 -11.19 10.37
CA LEU A 78 -7.62 -10.73 10.45
C LEU A 78 -7.35 -9.75 9.32
N VAL A 79 -6.92 -8.55 9.66
CA VAL A 79 -6.65 -7.48 8.69
C VAL A 79 -5.34 -6.76 9.05
N TRP A 80 -4.68 -6.22 8.04
CA TRP A 80 -3.46 -5.43 8.23
C TRP A 80 -3.42 -4.25 7.28
N ASP A 81 -2.63 -3.26 7.60
CA ASP A 81 -2.49 -2.07 6.75
C ASP A 81 -1.47 -2.36 5.66
N TYR A 82 -1.91 -2.40 4.43
CA TYR A 82 -1.04 -2.67 3.28
C TYR A 82 0.01 -1.59 3.07
N SER A 83 -0.27 -0.35 3.46
CA SER A 83 0.67 0.76 3.37
C SER A 83 1.35 0.85 2.00
N LEU A 84 0.57 0.84 0.95
CA LEU A 84 1.08 0.86 -0.42
C LEU A 84 1.85 2.16 -0.69
N TYR A 85 2.78 2.11 -1.63
CA TYR A 85 3.67 3.25 -1.92
C TYR A 85 4.08 3.37 -3.40
N ASP A 86 3.64 2.48 -4.27
CA ASP A 86 4.07 2.43 -5.67
C ASP A 86 3.52 3.55 -6.55
N ASP A 87 2.45 4.17 -6.15
CA ASP A 87 1.73 5.29 -6.79
C ASP A 87 1.35 5.10 -8.26
N GLU A 88 1.39 3.87 -8.78
CA GLU A 88 1.13 3.59 -10.19
C GLU A 88 -0.34 3.39 -10.54
N SER A 89 -1.16 2.99 -9.58
CA SER A 89 -2.56 2.71 -9.84
C SER A 89 -3.45 3.11 -8.66
N PRO A 90 -4.73 3.42 -8.92
CA PRO A 90 -5.67 3.71 -7.84
C PRO A 90 -5.81 2.52 -6.90
N ALA A 91 -5.84 2.79 -5.60
CA ALA A 91 -6.02 1.78 -4.57
C ALA A 91 -7.04 2.24 -3.54
N PRO A 92 -8.32 2.35 -3.93
CA PRO A 92 -9.35 2.82 -3.01
C PRO A 92 -9.57 1.84 -1.86
N CYS A 93 -9.87 2.36 -0.67
CA CYS A 93 -10.14 1.56 0.50
C CYS A 93 -11.60 1.69 0.92
N TYR A 94 -12.20 0.55 1.21
CA TYR A 94 -13.58 0.43 1.66
C TYR A 94 -13.66 -0.36 2.96
N CYS A 95 -12.68 -0.18 3.87
CA CYS A 95 -12.60 -0.97 5.10
C CYS A 95 -13.71 -0.63 6.11
N ARG A 96 -14.47 0.43 5.86
CA ARG A 96 -15.60 0.88 6.71
C ARG A 96 -15.20 1.30 8.12
N SER A 97 -13.91 1.45 8.40
CA SER A 97 -13.46 1.99 9.68
C SER A 97 -13.78 3.49 9.77
N PRO A 98 -14.11 4.01 10.97
CA PRO A 98 -14.20 5.46 11.17
C PRO A 98 -12.93 6.21 10.82
N LYS A 99 -11.79 5.53 10.86
CA LYS A 99 -10.48 6.09 10.54
C LYS A 99 -10.01 5.75 9.12
N CYS A 100 -10.92 5.29 8.25
CA CYS A 100 -10.58 4.93 6.88
C CYS A 100 -9.99 6.13 6.15
N ARG A 101 -8.83 5.91 5.52
CA ARG A 101 -8.13 6.95 4.75
C ARG A 101 -8.71 7.14 3.34
N GLY A 102 -9.60 6.25 2.91
CA GLY A 102 -10.13 6.26 1.55
C GLY A 102 -9.18 5.62 0.53
N THR A 103 -7.98 5.29 0.93
CA THR A 103 -6.97 4.65 0.06
C THR A 103 -6.14 3.66 0.87
N MET A 104 -5.65 2.62 0.19
CA MET A 104 -4.71 1.66 0.77
C MET A 104 -3.26 2.17 0.77
N TYR A 105 -3.01 3.32 0.17
CA TYR A 105 -1.69 3.93 0.24
C TYR A 105 -1.37 4.43 1.65
N SER A 106 -0.09 4.43 1.99
CA SER A 106 0.38 4.83 3.31
C SER A 106 0.15 6.32 3.58
N ARG A 107 0.13 6.67 4.87
CA ARG A 107 0.04 8.08 5.28
C ARG A 107 1.22 8.89 4.77
N GLU A 108 2.39 8.29 4.73
CA GLU A 108 3.60 8.92 4.20
C GLU A 108 3.47 9.24 2.72
N TRP A 109 2.93 8.30 1.95
CA TRP A 109 2.65 8.51 0.53
C TRP A 109 1.65 9.65 0.34
N MET A 110 0.57 9.66 1.11
CA MET A 110 -0.45 10.71 1.04
C MET A 110 0.16 12.10 1.34
N ALA A 111 1.00 12.19 2.35
CA ALA A 111 1.68 13.45 2.69
C ALA A 111 2.61 13.90 1.57
N LYS A 112 3.33 12.95 0.96
CA LYS A 112 4.22 13.23 -0.19
C LYS A 112 3.42 13.77 -1.37
N MET A 113 2.29 13.16 -1.68
CA MET A 113 1.43 13.62 -2.79
C MET A 113 0.87 15.01 -2.53
N ARG A 114 0.44 15.30 -1.32
CA ARG A 114 -0.04 16.64 -0.95
C ARG A 114 1.06 17.70 -1.14
N ARG A 115 2.29 17.38 -0.76
CA ARG A 115 3.42 18.28 -0.97
C ARG A 115 3.71 18.51 -2.45
N ARG A 116 3.61 17.46 -3.27
CA ARG A 116 3.80 17.57 -4.72
C ARG A 116 2.74 18.46 -5.35
N GLU A 117 1.49 18.28 -4.99
CA GLU A 117 0.39 19.11 -5.49
C GLU A 117 0.56 20.57 -5.09
N ALA A 118 0.94 20.83 -3.85
CA ALA A 118 1.18 22.19 -3.37
C ALA A 118 2.30 22.88 -4.16
N ARG A 119 3.39 22.15 -4.46
CA ARG A 119 4.48 22.68 -5.28
C ARG A 119 4.04 22.94 -6.71
N LYS A 120 3.24 22.05 -7.27
CA LYS A 120 2.70 22.18 -8.62
C LYS A 120 1.82 23.42 -8.74
N LYS A 121 0.92 23.64 -7.79
CA LYS A 121 0.07 24.84 -7.76
C LYS A 121 0.87 26.13 -7.66
N LYS A 122 1.96 26.15 -6.92
CA LYS A 122 2.84 27.32 -6.82
C LYS A 122 3.60 27.62 -8.10
N ARG A 123 3.87 26.59 -8.93
CA ARG A 123 4.58 26.75 -10.20
C ARG A 123 3.69 27.11 -11.38
N GLU A 124 2.41 26.81 -11.28
CA GLU A 124 1.47 27.14 -12.35
C GLU A 124 1.20 28.63 -12.36
N PRO A 125 1.32 29.27 -13.55
CA PRO A 125 0.95 30.68 -13.65
C PRO A 125 -0.51 30.86 -13.35
N SER A 126 -0.85 31.96 -12.70
CA SER A 126 -2.23 32.29 -12.40
C SER A 126 -2.99 32.54 -13.70
N CYS A 127 -4.14 31.92 -13.86
CA CYS A 127 -4.99 32.16 -15.00
C CYS A 127 -5.45 33.62 -15.12
N GLY A 128 -5.48 34.33 -14.00
CA GLY A 128 -5.84 35.73 -13.97
C GLY A 128 -4.85 36.63 -14.72
N ASP A 129 -3.60 36.27 -14.74
CA ASP A 129 -2.53 37.07 -15.33
C ASP A 129 -2.66 37.20 -16.83
N THR A 130 -3.15 36.18 -17.51
CA THR A 130 -3.27 36.17 -18.94
C THR A 130 -4.35 37.15 -19.46
N ARG A 131 -5.31 37.45 -18.63
CA ARG A 131 -6.40 38.34 -19.02
C ARG A 131 -6.01 39.82 -19.00
N LEU A 132 -4.92 40.12 -18.41
CA LEU A 132 -4.45 41.49 -18.29
C LEU A 132 -3.87 42.03 -19.59
N SER A 133 -3.64 41.16 -20.55
CA SER A 133 -3.11 41.55 -21.85
C SER A 133 -4.17 42.21 -22.73
N LEU A 134 -5.41 42.16 -22.36
CA LEU A 134 -6.48 42.75 -23.15
C LEU A 134 -6.43 44.28 -23.09
N PRO A 135 -6.52 44.93 -24.22
CA PRO A 135 -6.55 46.38 -24.30
C PRO A 135 -7.80 46.98 -23.71
#